data_cc2b6ad94d9645ca610ab67d459f3417
#
_entry.id   cc2b6ad94d9645ca610ab67d459f3417
#
_cell.length_a   1.000
_cell.length_b   1.000
_cell.length_c   1.000
_cell.angle_alpha   90.00
_cell.angle_beta   90.00
_cell.angle_gamma   90.00
#
_symmetry.space_group_name_H-M   'P 1'
#
loop_
_entity.id
_entity.type
_entity.pdbx_description
1 polymer ?
#
loop_
_entity_poly.entity_id
_entity_poly.type
_entity_poly.pdbx_seq_one_letter_code
_entity_poly.pdbx_strand_id
1 'polypeptide(L)'
;MAKADSVTHTFEPIFNNESKVLILGTFPSVKSRDQQFYYGHPQNRFWKLLALLMEDEIPDTIPKKKDFLLRHRIAVWDVIHSCTIEGSSDSSIRDVVPNDISMIIEKTQIETIFTNGGKAHSLYEKYVYPVCGIHAVKLPIACTGNIVRNRPGGTPSACHPPVRRMPRFR
;
A
#
# COMPACT_ATOMS: atom_id res chain seq x y z
N MET A 1 18.70 8.57 21.28
CA MET A 1 18.39 9.06 19.91
C MET A 1 18.45 7.87 18.96
N ALA A 2 17.35 7.57 18.28
CA ALA A 2 17.37 6.53 17.27
C ALA A 2 18.30 6.96 16.12
N LYS A 3 19.22 6.10 15.73
CA LYS A 3 20.16 6.37 14.64
C LYS A 3 19.39 6.28 13.31
N ALA A 4 19.55 7.28 12.47
CA ALA A 4 19.00 7.23 11.12
C ALA A 4 19.89 6.32 10.27
N ASP A 5 19.32 5.26 9.75
CA ASP A 5 20.04 4.28 8.94
C ASP A 5 19.64 4.40 7.46
N SER A 6 20.61 4.25 6.56
CA SER A 6 20.34 4.09 5.14
C SER A 6 19.87 2.66 4.91
N VAL A 7 18.65 2.50 4.39
CA VAL A 7 18.00 1.21 4.21
C VAL A 7 17.49 1.06 2.79
N THR A 8 17.67 -0.15 2.23
CA THR A 8 17.18 -0.52 0.90
C THR A 8 16.01 -1.50 1.02
N HIS A 9 15.07 -1.40 0.09
CA HIS A 9 13.97 -2.35 -0.06
C HIS A 9 14.51 -3.71 -0.49
N THR A 10 14.22 -4.76 0.27
CA THR A 10 14.91 -6.06 0.14
C THR A 10 14.07 -7.17 -0.45
N PHE A 11 12.80 -6.92 -0.75
CA PHE A 11 11.91 -7.93 -1.34
C PHE A 11 11.16 -7.41 -2.56
N GLU A 12 10.84 -8.34 -3.45
CA GLU A 12 10.32 -8.06 -4.78
C GLU A 12 8.84 -7.63 -4.76
N PRO A 13 8.39 -6.86 -5.77
CA PRO A 13 6.97 -6.57 -5.95
C PRO A 13 6.18 -7.85 -6.23
N ILE A 14 4.91 -7.83 -5.86
CA ILE A 14 3.98 -8.92 -6.17
C ILE A 14 3.08 -8.47 -7.30
N PHE A 15 3.16 -9.12 -8.43
CA PHE A 15 2.32 -8.87 -9.60
C PHE A 15 2.39 -10.04 -10.59
N ASN A 16 1.45 -10.08 -11.52
CA ASN A 16 1.53 -10.88 -12.75
C ASN A 16 0.97 -10.06 -13.92
N ASN A 17 1.02 -10.62 -15.13
CA ASN A 17 0.53 -9.96 -16.34
C ASN A 17 -0.98 -9.64 -16.34
N GLU A 18 -1.76 -10.26 -15.45
CA GLU A 18 -3.19 -10.01 -15.30
C GLU A 18 -3.52 -8.96 -14.24
N SER A 19 -2.51 -8.43 -13.53
CA SER A 19 -2.69 -7.41 -12.50
C SER A 19 -3.29 -6.15 -13.10
N LYS A 20 -4.39 -5.66 -12.51
CA LYS A 20 -5.13 -4.47 -12.95
C LYS A 20 -5.09 -3.31 -11.97
N VAL A 21 -4.80 -3.59 -10.72
CA VAL A 21 -4.71 -2.62 -9.65
C VAL A 21 -3.34 -2.70 -9.01
N LEU A 22 -2.69 -1.57 -8.81
CA LEU A 22 -1.43 -1.48 -8.06
C LEU A 22 -1.65 -0.71 -6.77
N ILE A 23 -1.30 -1.32 -5.65
CA ILE A 23 -1.31 -0.67 -4.33
C ILE A 23 0.13 -0.40 -3.91
N LEU A 24 0.45 0.86 -3.67
CA LEU A 24 1.78 1.30 -3.27
C LEU A 24 1.79 1.79 -1.83
N GLY A 25 2.65 1.19 -1.01
CA GLY A 25 3.04 1.74 0.28
C GLY A 25 4.13 2.79 0.16
N THR A 26 4.60 3.31 1.29
CA THR A 26 5.73 4.25 1.36
C THR A 26 7.05 3.48 1.28
N PHE A 27 7.33 2.72 2.33
CA PHE A 27 8.52 1.91 2.55
C PHE A 27 8.20 0.83 3.59
N PRO A 28 8.79 -0.37 3.52
CA PRO A 28 8.45 -1.44 4.45
C PRO A 28 8.85 -1.09 5.87
N SER A 29 7.95 -1.35 6.82
CA SER A 29 8.21 -1.24 8.25
C SER A 29 9.31 -2.21 8.69
N VAL A 30 9.89 -2.01 9.90
CA VAL A 30 10.87 -2.96 10.46
C VAL A 30 10.32 -4.40 10.44
N LYS A 31 9.08 -4.61 10.88
CA LYS A 31 8.44 -5.94 10.86
C LYS A 31 8.28 -6.53 9.46
N SER A 32 7.96 -5.69 8.48
CA SER A 32 7.87 -6.14 7.07
C SER A 32 9.23 -6.53 6.52
N ARG A 33 10.30 -5.79 6.89
CA ARG A 33 11.68 -6.11 6.53
C ARG A 33 12.15 -7.41 7.18
N ASP A 34 11.82 -7.62 8.45
CA ASP A 34 12.16 -8.87 9.19
C ASP A 34 11.49 -10.08 8.54
N GLN A 35 10.24 -9.95 8.12
CA GLN A 35 9.47 -11.02 7.48
C GLN A 35 9.71 -11.11 5.97
N GLN A 36 10.41 -10.16 5.37
CA GLN A 36 10.61 -10.04 3.91
C GLN A 36 9.29 -10.06 3.15
N PHE A 37 8.27 -9.39 3.71
CA PHE A 37 6.94 -9.37 3.12
C PHE A 37 6.11 -8.13 3.53
N TYR A 38 5.16 -7.74 2.66
CA TYR A 38 4.33 -6.56 2.80
C TYR A 38 3.38 -6.66 4.00
N TYR A 39 3.23 -5.52 4.68
CA TYR A 39 2.26 -5.37 5.77
C TYR A 39 2.35 -6.47 6.84
N GLY A 40 3.59 -6.81 7.22
CA GLY A 40 3.89 -7.94 8.11
C GLY A 40 3.58 -7.73 9.59
N HIS A 41 3.28 -6.50 10.02
CA HIS A 41 2.95 -6.26 11.44
C HIS A 41 1.63 -6.94 11.82
N PRO A 42 1.55 -7.69 12.94
CA PRO A 42 0.35 -8.44 13.34
C PRO A 42 -0.92 -7.58 13.49
N GLN A 43 -0.75 -6.33 13.91
CA GLN A 43 -1.86 -5.39 14.06
C GLN A 43 -2.22 -4.65 12.78
N ASN A 44 -1.53 -4.92 11.67
CA ASN A 44 -1.81 -4.27 10.41
C ASN A 44 -3.17 -4.74 9.86
N ARG A 45 -4.01 -3.78 9.50
CA ARG A 45 -5.37 -4.06 9.03
C ARG A 45 -5.45 -4.30 7.52
N PHE A 46 -4.36 -4.12 6.80
CA PHE A 46 -4.34 -4.20 5.34
C PHE A 46 -5.00 -5.50 4.84
N TRP A 47 -4.53 -6.65 5.33
CA TRP A 47 -5.03 -7.95 4.90
C TRP A 47 -6.49 -8.19 5.27
N LYS A 48 -6.91 -7.76 6.46
CA LYS A 48 -8.31 -7.87 6.91
C LYS A 48 -9.23 -6.99 6.09
N LEU A 49 -8.81 -5.76 5.80
CA LEU A 49 -9.59 -4.82 5.01
C LEU A 49 -9.70 -5.29 3.56
N LEU A 50 -8.59 -5.75 2.99
CA LEU A 50 -8.57 -6.22 1.60
C LEU A 50 -9.44 -7.47 1.42
N ALA A 51 -9.37 -8.44 2.35
CA ALA A 51 -10.23 -9.62 2.34
C ALA A 51 -11.72 -9.24 2.45
N LEU A 52 -12.06 -8.29 3.31
CA LEU A 52 -13.43 -7.79 3.42
C LEU A 52 -13.92 -7.13 2.12
N LEU A 53 -13.09 -6.34 1.46
CA LEU A 53 -13.44 -5.67 0.20
C LEU A 53 -13.59 -6.66 -0.96
N MET A 54 -12.82 -7.74 -0.93
CA MET A 54 -12.85 -8.80 -1.96
C MET A 54 -13.86 -9.91 -1.64
N GLU A 55 -14.57 -9.84 -0.51
CA GLU A 55 -15.50 -10.87 -0.03
C GLU A 55 -14.84 -12.26 0.04
N ASP A 56 -13.59 -12.30 0.55
CA ASP A 56 -12.75 -13.49 0.58
C ASP A 56 -12.16 -13.73 1.99
N GLU A 57 -11.55 -14.90 2.20
CA GLU A 57 -10.89 -15.25 3.46
C GLU A 57 -9.62 -14.43 3.71
N ILE A 58 -9.35 -14.15 4.99
CA ILE A 58 -8.13 -13.44 5.39
C ILE A 58 -6.92 -14.38 5.20
N PRO A 59 -5.97 -14.03 4.32
CA PRO A 59 -4.79 -14.87 4.11
C PRO A 59 -3.85 -14.80 5.31
N ASP A 60 -3.51 -15.93 5.91
CA ASP A 60 -2.73 -16.07 7.13
C ASP A 60 -1.25 -16.37 6.91
N THR A 61 -0.87 -16.89 5.74
CA THR A 61 0.51 -17.21 5.37
C THR A 61 0.99 -16.40 4.17
N ILE A 62 2.31 -16.27 4.01
CA ILE A 62 2.90 -15.56 2.86
C ILE A 62 2.45 -16.17 1.52
N PRO A 63 2.48 -17.50 1.31
CA PRO A 63 1.96 -18.10 0.09
C PRO A 63 0.50 -17.76 -0.19
N LYS A 64 -0.37 -17.84 0.82
CA LYS A 64 -1.78 -17.48 0.69
C LYS A 64 -1.98 -15.99 0.39
N LYS A 65 -1.14 -15.10 0.96
CA LYS A 65 -1.16 -13.67 0.68
C LYS A 65 -0.78 -13.37 -0.77
N LYS A 66 0.22 -14.05 -1.31
CA LYS A 66 0.60 -13.93 -2.72
C LYS A 66 -0.51 -14.42 -3.63
N ASP A 67 -1.04 -15.61 -3.37
CA ASP A 67 -2.15 -16.18 -4.14
C ASP A 67 -3.39 -15.29 -4.11
N PHE A 68 -3.75 -14.76 -2.93
CA PHE A 68 -4.85 -13.83 -2.75
C PHE A 68 -4.70 -12.60 -3.66
N LEU A 69 -3.54 -11.94 -3.65
CA LEU A 69 -3.30 -10.76 -4.48
C LEU A 69 -3.41 -11.07 -5.97
N LEU A 70 -2.75 -12.13 -6.43
CA LEU A 70 -2.73 -12.49 -7.85
C LEU A 70 -4.10 -12.94 -8.34
N ARG A 71 -4.84 -13.71 -7.55
CA ARG A 71 -6.22 -14.15 -7.85
C ARG A 71 -7.18 -12.96 -8.00
N HIS A 72 -6.99 -11.92 -7.19
CA HIS A 72 -7.78 -10.69 -7.26
C HIS A 72 -7.18 -9.64 -8.21
N ARG A 73 -6.16 -9.99 -9.00
CA ARG A 73 -5.49 -9.10 -9.97
C ARG A 73 -4.92 -7.83 -9.34
N ILE A 74 -4.42 -7.95 -8.10
CA ILE A 74 -3.84 -6.87 -7.34
C ILE A 74 -2.32 -7.02 -7.31
N ALA A 75 -1.62 -5.98 -7.73
CA ALA A 75 -0.19 -5.83 -7.53
C ALA A 75 0.09 -5.01 -6.27
N VAL A 76 1.17 -5.33 -5.58
CA VAL A 76 1.63 -4.60 -4.38
C VAL A 76 3.11 -4.32 -4.46
N TRP A 77 3.48 -3.09 -4.15
CA TRP A 77 4.87 -2.65 -3.93
C TRP A 77 4.91 -1.43 -3.01
N ASP A 78 6.08 -0.82 -2.91
CA ASP A 78 6.30 0.45 -2.22
C ASP A 78 6.90 1.48 -3.19
N VAL A 79 6.69 2.77 -2.92
CA VAL A 79 7.22 3.86 -3.75
C VAL A 79 8.74 3.94 -3.64
N ILE A 80 9.30 3.67 -2.46
CA ILE A 80 10.72 3.88 -2.16
C ILE A 80 11.53 2.59 -2.35
N HIS A 81 12.62 2.70 -3.13
CA HIS A 81 13.66 1.68 -3.24
C HIS A 81 14.66 1.78 -2.08
N SER A 82 15.17 2.97 -1.80
CA SER A 82 16.07 3.21 -0.67
C SER A 82 15.86 4.58 -0.08
N CYS A 83 16.13 4.70 1.21
CA CYS A 83 16.02 5.98 1.92
C CYS A 83 16.82 5.94 3.24
N THR A 84 16.99 7.09 3.82
CA THR A 84 17.42 7.25 5.23
C THR A 84 16.16 7.34 6.09
N ILE A 85 16.02 6.48 7.09
CA ILE A 85 14.83 6.39 7.96
C ILE A 85 15.19 6.03 9.40
N GLU A 86 14.42 6.52 10.36
CA GLU A 86 14.50 6.14 11.77
C GLU A 86 13.40 5.14 12.11
N GLY A 87 13.76 3.87 12.29
CA GLY A 87 12.82 2.78 12.59
C GLY A 87 11.78 2.58 11.48
N SER A 88 10.53 2.94 11.75
CA SER A 88 9.40 2.86 10.80
C SER A 88 8.66 4.21 10.68
N SER A 89 9.33 5.32 11.04
CA SER A 89 8.72 6.65 11.04
C SER A 89 8.74 7.29 9.66
N ASP A 90 7.61 7.33 8.98
CA ASP A 90 7.46 7.96 7.66
C ASP A 90 7.88 9.45 7.65
N SER A 91 7.78 10.15 8.79
CA SER A 91 8.19 11.55 8.92
C SER A 91 9.71 11.75 8.90
N SER A 92 10.48 10.72 9.24
CA SER A 92 11.95 10.74 9.27
C SER A 92 12.58 10.41 7.90
N ILE A 93 11.79 10.02 6.91
CA ILE A 93 12.28 9.61 5.58
C ILE A 93 12.99 10.77 4.86
N ARG A 94 14.24 10.52 4.46
CA ARG A 94 15.12 11.41 3.70
C ARG A 94 15.88 10.63 2.63
N ASP A 95 16.57 11.32 1.73
CA ASP A 95 17.45 10.74 0.71
C ASP A 95 16.75 9.64 -0.11
N VAL A 96 15.56 9.96 -0.59
CA VAL A 96 14.68 9.01 -1.26
C VAL A 96 15.17 8.66 -2.66
N VAL A 97 15.35 7.37 -2.93
CA VAL A 97 15.47 6.81 -4.26
C VAL A 97 14.18 6.01 -4.53
N PRO A 98 13.38 6.34 -5.55
CA PRO A 98 12.14 5.63 -5.83
C PRO A 98 12.40 4.27 -6.50
N ASN A 99 11.45 3.36 -6.34
CA ASN A 99 11.39 2.14 -7.16
C ASN A 99 10.98 2.46 -8.60
N ASP A 100 11.42 1.66 -9.54
CA ASP A 100 11.01 1.75 -10.94
C ASP A 100 9.61 1.11 -11.13
N ILE A 101 8.58 1.90 -10.87
CA ILE A 101 7.19 1.47 -11.02
C ILE A 101 6.82 1.24 -12.48
N SER A 102 7.51 1.89 -13.43
CA SER A 102 7.28 1.71 -14.87
C SER A 102 7.43 0.25 -15.29
N MET A 103 8.37 -0.46 -14.70
CA MET A 103 8.59 -1.89 -14.94
C MET A 103 7.33 -2.74 -14.69
N ILE A 104 6.54 -2.41 -13.67
CA ILE A 104 5.29 -3.13 -13.38
C ILE A 104 4.23 -2.73 -14.41
N ILE A 105 4.07 -1.44 -14.67
CA ILE A 105 3.06 -0.92 -15.60
C ILE A 105 3.24 -1.50 -16.99
N GLU A 106 4.47 -1.60 -17.48
CA GLU A 106 4.79 -2.15 -18.80
C GLU A 106 4.49 -3.65 -18.95
N LYS A 107 4.54 -4.40 -17.85
CA LYS A 107 4.34 -5.87 -17.83
C LYS A 107 2.94 -6.31 -17.44
N THR A 108 2.05 -5.37 -17.15
CA THR A 108 0.74 -5.66 -16.58
C THR A 108 -0.37 -4.91 -17.30
N GLN A 109 -1.61 -5.13 -16.85
CA GLN A 109 -2.80 -4.42 -17.33
C GLN A 109 -3.29 -3.41 -16.27
N ILE A 110 -2.37 -2.74 -15.56
CA ILE A 110 -2.74 -1.82 -14.49
C ILE A 110 -3.50 -0.62 -15.05
N GLU A 111 -4.74 -0.48 -14.59
CA GLU A 111 -5.66 0.60 -14.92
C GLU A 111 -5.77 1.63 -13.80
N THR A 112 -5.47 1.21 -12.55
CA THR A 112 -5.64 2.04 -11.36
C THR A 112 -4.48 1.84 -10.40
N ILE A 113 -3.95 2.95 -9.89
CA ILE A 113 -2.90 2.96 -8.87
C ILE A 113 -3.47 3.59 -7.60
N PHE A 114 -3.32 2.89 -6.48
CA PHE A 114 -3.64 3.39 -5.16
C PHE A 114 -2.37 3.61 -4.34
N THR A 115 -2.31 4.71 -3.62
CA THR A 115 -1.25 4.99 -2.64
C THR A 115 -1.80 4.87 -1.23
N ASN A 116 -1.22 4.01 -0.42
CA ASN A 116 -1.66 3.74 0.95
C ASN A 116 -1.10 4.80 1.91
N GLY A 117 -1.82 5.89 2.05
CA GLY A 117 -1.50 6.99 2.94
C GLY A 117 -0.91 8.23 2.26
N GLY A 118 -0.84 9.32 3.04
CA GLY A 118 -0.44 10.63 2.53
C GLY A 118 1.02 10.73 2.12
N LYS A 119 1.92 10.07 2.85
CA LYS A 119 3.37 10.08 2.52
C LYS A 119 3.64 9.33 1.22
N ALA A 120 3.07 8.12 1.06
CA ALA A 120 3.15 7.35 -0.18
C ALA A 120 2.62 8.17 -1.37
N HIS A 121 1.48 8.84 -1.19
CA HIS A 121 0.90 9.68 -2.23
C HIS A 121 1.81 10.85 -2.64
N SER A 122 2.32 11.60 -1.67
CA SER A 122 3.20 12.74 -1.94
C SER A 122 4.48 12.33 -2.65
N LEU A 123 5.05 11.18 -2.29
CA LEU A 123 6.26 10.66 -2.92
C LEU A 123 5.96 10.11 -4.33
N TYR A 124 4.81 9.47 -4.51
CA TYR A 124 4.35 9.04 -5.82
C TYR A 124 4.20 10.21 -6.78
N GLU A 125 3.49 11.25 -6.39
CA GLU A 125 3.30 12.46 -7.21
C GLU A 125 4.63 13.14 -7.55
N LYS A 126 5.59 13.12 -6.64
CA LYS A 126 6.89 13.75 -6.84
C LYS A 126 7.82 12.97 -7.75
N TYR A 127 7.89 11.64 -7.61
CA TYR A 127 8.92 10.82 -8.22
C TYR A 127 8.43 9.85 -9.29
N VAL A 128 7.19 9.37 -9.20
CA VAL A 128 6.66 8.33 -10.08
C VAL A 128 5.73 8.90 -11.13
N TYR A 129 4.79 9.74 -10.74
CA TYR A 129 3.83 10.35 -11.66
C TYR A 129 4.47 11.05 -12.87
N PRO A 130 5.57 11.86 -12.72
CA PRO A 130 6.21 12.51 -13.86
C PRO A 130 6.76 11.55 -14.92
N VAL A 131 7.02 10.29 -14.52
CA VAL A 131 7.58 9.24 -15.40
C VAL A 131 6.46 8.41 -16.03
N CYS A 132 5.46 7.98 -15.25
CA CYS A 132 4.43 7.06 -15.73
C CYS A 132 3.14 7.77 -16.24
N GLY A 133 2.89 9.01 -15.83
CA GLY A 133 1.73 9.79 -16.27
C GLY A 133 0.37 9.32 -15.75
N ILE A 134 0.32 8.34 -14.83
CA ILE A 134 -0.91 7.78 -14.28
C ILE A 134 -1.16 8.40 -12.91
N HIS A 135 -2.31 9.07 -12.71
CA HIS A 135 -2.68 9.61 -11.42
C HIS A 135 -3.03 8.49 -10.43
N ALA A 136 -2.46 8.58 -9.23
CA ALA A 136 -2.79 7.67 -8.14
C ALA A 136 -3.95 8.18 -7.28
N VAL A 137 -4.77 7.27 -6.80
CA VAL A 137 -5.82 7.55 -5.82
C VAL A 137 -5.23 7.39 -4.42
N LYS A 138 -5.30 8.45 -3.63
CA LYS A 138 -4.85 8.40 -2.23
C LYS A 138 -5.87 7.65 -1.37
N LEU A 139 -5.41 6.59 -0.71
CA LEU A 139 -6.19 5.90 0.31
C LEU A 139 -5.87 6.46 1.71
N PRO A 140 -6.84 6.44 2.64
CA PRO A 140 -6.55 6.68 4.05
C PRO A 140 -5.63 5.56 4.57
N ILE A 141 -4.76 5.87 5.54
CA ILE A 141 -3.88 4.87 6.14
C ILE A 141 -4.73 3.81 6.84
N ALA A 142 -4.77 2.60 6.28
CA ALA A 142 -5.47 1.47 6.87
C ALA A 142 -4.77 0.90 8.13
N CYS A 143 -3.57 1.37 8.45
CA CYS A 143 -2.63 0.71 9.36
C CYS A 143 -2.53 1.35 10.74
N THR A 144 -2.93 2.59 10.94
CA THR A 144 -2.87 3.25 12.25
C THR A 144 -4.21 3.14 12.96
N GLY A 145 -4.20 2.32 14.01
CA GLY A 145 -5.36 2.01 14.81
C GLY A 145 -5.91 3.19 15.61
N ASN A 146 -6.66 4.06 14.99
CA ASN A 146 -7.68 4.82 15.67
C ASN A 146 -9.03 4.51 15.01
N ILE A 147 -9.65 3.42 15.49
CA ILE A 147 -11.10 3.33 15.42
C ILE A 147 -11.60 4.50 16.26
N VAL A 148 -12.15 5.51 15.62
CA VAL A 148 -13.16 6.34 16.30
C VAL A 148 -14.24 5.34 16.69
N ARG A 149 -14.27 4.95 17.97
CA ARG A 149 -15.40 4.24 18.55
C ARG A 149 -16.58 5.19 18.38
N ASN A 150 -17.42 4.92 17.40
CA ASN A 150 -18.73 5.55 17.33
C ASN A 150 -19.42 5.24 18.65
N ARG A 151 -19.50 6.23 19.55
CA ARG A 151 -20.43 6.20 20.66
C ARG A 151 -21.83 6.18 20.05
N PRO A 152 -22.73 5.28 20.47
CA PRO A 152 -24.13 5.37 20.08
C PRO A 152 -24.70 6.68 20.66
N GLY A 153 -25.08 7.63 19.81
CA GLY A 153 -25.73 8.84 20.24
C GLY A 153 -25.31 10.17 19.56
N GLY A 154 -24.60 10.16 18.47
CA GLY A 154 -24.29 11.38 17.70
C GLY A 154 -24.93 11.35 16.32
N THR A 155 -25.75 12.34 15.99
CA THR A 155 -26.32 12.56 14.66
C THR A 155 -25.23 12.63 13.59
N PRO A 156 -25.40 12.02 12.42
CA PRO A 156 -24.38 12.03 11.37
C PRO A 156 -24.29 13.42 10.75
N SER A 157 -23.20 14.11 10.98
CA SER A 157 -22.81 15.26 10.16
C SER A 157 -22.35 14.76 8.79
N ALA A 158 -23.04 15.23 7.77
CA ALA A 158 -22.85 14.86 6.39
C ALA A 158 -21.51 15.40 5.85
N CYS A 159 -20.51 14.52 5.77
CA CYS A 159 -19.33 14.70 4.91
C CYS A 159 -18.70 13.33 4.63
N HIS A 160 -19.41 12.50 3.88
CA HIS A 160 -18.82 11.35 3.21
C HIS A 160 -19.00 11.54 1.71
N PRO A 161 -17.93 11.61 0.92
CA PRO A 161 -18.09 11.44 -0.50
C PRO A 161 -18.61 10.02 -0.76
N PRO A 162 -19.48 9.83 -1.76
CA PRO A 162 -20.03 8.52 -2.04
C PRO A 162 -18.89 7.55 -2.39
N VAL A 163 -18.86 6.43 -1.67
CA VAL A 163 -18.01 5.29 -2.02
C VAL A 163 -18.48 4.82 -3.39
N ARG A 164 -17.73 5.16 -4.44
CA ARG A 164 -17.95 4.54 -5.75
C ARG A 164 -17.70 3.05 -5.57
N ARG A 165 -18.73 2.24 -5.79
CA ARG A 165 -18.60 0.79 -5.85
C ARG A 165 -17.49 0.47 -6.85
N MET A 166 -16.47 -0.27 -6.40
CA MET A 166 -15.50 -0.84 -7.33
C MET A 166 -16.26 -1.67 -8.37
N PRO A 167 -15.91 -1.60 -9.65
CA PRO A 167 -16.53 -2.45 -10.65
C PRO A 167 -16.30 -3.91 -10.28
N ARG A 168 -17.37 -4.70 -10.27
CA ARG A 168 -17.28 -6.16 -10.13
C ARG A 168 -16.55 -6.67 -11.37
N PHE A 169 -15.33 -7.13 -11.20
CA PHE A 169 -14.61 -7.81 -12.26
C PHE A 169 -15.22 -9.22 -12.43
N ARG A 170 -15.84 -9.44 -13.57
CA ARG A 170 -16.18 -10.80 -14.03
C ARG A 170 -14.98 -11.44 -14.70
#